data_dc541e43cfdf0a077cc403f1f9687394
#
_entry.id   dc541e43cfdf0a077cc403f1f9687394
#
_cell.length_a   1.000
_cell.length_b   1.000
_cell.length_c   1.000
_cell.angle_alpha   90.00
_cell.angle_beta   90.00
_cell.angle_gamma   90.00
#
_symmetry.space_group_name_H-M   'P 1'
#
loop_
_entity.id
_entity.type
_entity.pdbx_description
1 polymer ?
#
loop_
_entity_poly.entity_id
_entity_poly.type
_entity_poly.pdbx_seq_one_letter_code
_entity_poly.pdbx_strand_id
1 'polypeptide(L)'
;MMIEYKNHKIFAFSDTHGLNYRLKIPKDADILICAGDCADEIDRFNCVDTILSRFFDWFSRQSAKVKIFVPGNHDVLFDLNPKLAIKLVPSSIVLLEDSGFEFDGISFFGAVCRPWMFTNAENKVPKGVDFLITHGPAPGHLDNNKGCKRLGEIIEESKPKFHLSGHIHELGGQSEATETTT
;
A
#
# COMPACT_ATOMS: atom_id res chain seq x y z
N MET A 1 -7.87 -2.86 8.32
CA MET A 1 -7.47 -4.09 9.06
C MET A 1 -6.51 -3.70 10.17
N MET A 2 -6.57 -4.36 11.34
CA MET A 2 -5.62 -4.16 12.44
C MET A 2 -4.75 -5.40 12.58
N ILE A 3 -3.41 -5.20 12.67
CA ILE A 3 -2.40 -6.25 12.84
C ILE A 3 -1.56 -5.89 14.06
N GLU A 4 -1.32 -6.84 14.95
CA GLU A 4 -0.37 -6.69 16.04
C GLU A 4 0.92 -7.45 15.70
N TYR A 5 2.04 -6.74 15.66
CA TYR A 5 3.34 -7.31 15.31
C TYR A 5 4.49 -6.59 16.00
N LYS A 6 5.41 -7.34 16.62
CA LYS A 6 6.60 -6.80 17.34
C LYS A 6 6.24 -5.64 18.29
N ASN A 7 5.17 -5.81 19.08
CA ASN A 7 4.65 -4.80 20.04
C ASN A 7 4.11 -3.51 19.40
N HIS A 8 3.83 -3.51 18.09
CA HIS A 8 3.19 -2.40 17.39
C HIS A 8 1.80 -2.78 16.91
N LYS A 9 0.89 -1.81 16.96
CA LYS A 9 -0.43 -1.87 16.35
C LYS A 9 -0.38 -1.21 14.99
N ILE A 10 -0.57 -1.99 13.94
CA ILE A 10 -0.49 -1.58 12.54
C ILE A 10 -1.90 -1.56 11.97
N PHE A 11 -2.35 -0.42 11.48
CA PHE A 11 -3.63 -0.31 10.80
C PHE A 11 -3.42 -0.12 9.30
N ALA A 12 -3.88 -1.12 8.51
CA ALA A 12 -3.79 -1.11 7.06
C ALA A 12 -5.14 -0.83 6.42
N PHE A 13 -5.15 -0.02 5.36
CA PHE A 13 -6.31 0.32 4.55
C PHE A 13 -5.89 0.65 3.12
N SER A 14 -6.84 0.69 2.19
CA SER A 14 -6.68 1.06 0.78
C SER A 14 -8.00 1.59 0.22
N ASP A 15 -8.02 1.95 -1.06
CA ASP A 15 -9.23 2.15 -1.86
C ASP A 15 -10.22 3.16 -1.23
N THR A 16 -9.68 4.27 -0.74
CA THR A 16 -10.52 5.30 -0.12
C THR A 16 -11.27 6.17 -1.12
N HIS A 17 -10.79 6.28 -2.36
CA HIS A 17 -11.43 7.00 -3.47
C HIS A 17 -12.03 8.34 -3.06
N GLY A 18 -11.22 9.18 -2.39
CA GLY A 18 -11.63 10.49 -1.89
C GLY A 18 -12.51 10.45 -0.63
N LEU A 19 -12.92 9.27 -0.14
CA LEU A 19 -13.79 9.10 1.03
C LEU A 19 -13.02 8.85 2.34
N ASN A 20 -11.72 9.12 2.36
CA ASN A 20 -10.83 8.92 3.51
C ASN A 20 -11.36 9.57 4.81
N TYR A 21 -12.11 10.67 4.71
CA TYR A 21 -12.74 11.34 5.87
C TYR A 21 -13.81 10.49 6.58
N ARG A 22 -14.33 9.44 5.93
CA ARG A 22 -15.26 8.47 6.53
C ARG A 22 -14.56 7.36 7.29
N LEU A 23 -13.26 7.17 7.03
CA LEU A 23 -12.47 6.12 7.68
C LEU A 23 -12.17 6.49 9.12
N LYS A 24 -12.51 5.59 10.04
CA LYS A 24 -12.19 5.73 11.46
C LYS A 24 -10.84 5.08 11.74
N ILE A 25 -9.80 5.89 11.82
CA ILE A 25 -8.47 5.43 12.22
C ILE A 25 -8.46 5.14 13.72
N PRO A 26 -8.03 3.94 14.16
CA PRO A 26 -7.84 3.64 15.58
C PRO A 26 -6.79 4.57 16.20
N LYS A 27 -7.12 5.18 17.35
CA LYS A 27 -6.24 6.15 18.00
C LYS A 27 -4.96 5.53 18.58
N ASP A 28 -5.00 4.23 18.80
CA ASP A 28 -3.90 3.43 19.37
C ASP A 28 -3.07 2.73 18.28
N ALA A 29 -3.29 3.04 17.02
CA ALA A 29 -2.43 2.55 15.93
C ALA A 29 -1.08 3.28 15.98
N ASP A 30 0.01 2.51 16.05
CA ASP A 30 1.38 3.03 15.97
C ASP A 30 1.81 3.31 14.54
N ILE A 31 1.37 2.45 13.61
CA ILE A 31 1.75 2.48 12.20
C ILE A 31 0.49 2.46 11.35
N LEU A 32 0.42 3.35 10.36
CA LEU A 32 -0.64 3.36 9.36
C LEU A 32 -0.06 3.00 8.00
N ILE A 33 -0.73 2.11 7.27
CA ILE A 33 -0.36 1.71 5.92
C ILE A 33 -1.54 1.96 5.00
N CYS A 34 -1.34 2.77 3.96
CA CYS A 34 -2.27 2.93 2.85
C CYS A 34 -1.72 2.23 1.61
N ALA A 35 -2.41 1.20 1.15
CA ALA A 35 -2.04 0.41 -0.03
C ALA A 35 -2.71 0.95 -1.32
N GLY A 36 -2.81 2.27 -1.44
CA GLY A 36 -3.17 2.95 -2.69
C GLY A 36 -4.66 3.24 -2.89
N ASP A 37 -4.94 3.81 -4.05
CA ASP A 37 -6.26 4.25 -4.52
C ASP A 37 -6.92 5.22 -3.54
N CYS A 38 -6.18 6.28 -3.21
CA CYS A 38 -6.73 7.38 -2.44
C CYS A 38 -7.45 8.41 -3.32
N ALA A 39 -7.16 8.47 -4.62
CA ALA A 39 -7.83 9.35 -5.57
C ALA A 39 -9.18 8.79 -6.03
N ASP A 40 -10.11 9.70 -6.38
CA ASP A 40 -11.45 9.36 -6.88
C ASP A 40 -11.39 8.87 -8.34
N GLU A 41 -12.27 7.93 -8.69
CA GLU A 41 -12.40 7.43 -10.06
C GLU A 41 -12.87 8.50 -11.06
N ILE A 42 -13.75 9.40 -10.62
CA ILE A 42 -14.43 10.37 -11.50
C ILE A 42 -13.49 11.50 -11.91
N ASP A 43 -12.68 12.00 -10.99
CA ASP A 43 -11.84 13.19 -11.20
C ASP A 43 -10.34 12.87 -11.40
N ARG A 44 -9.99 11.60 -11.56
CA ARG A 44 -8.60 11.14 -11.62
C ARG A 44 -7.71 11.84 -12.66
N PHE A 45 -8.30 12.41 -13.71
CA PHE A 45 -7.54 13.09 -14.77
C PHE A 45 -7.58 14.61 -14.67
N ASN A 46 -8.56 15.20 -13.99
CA ASN A 46 -8.78 16.64 -13.99
C ASN A 46 -8.26 17.34 -12.73
N CYS A 47 -8.34 16.68 -11.57
CA CYS A 47 -8.02 17.28 -10.27
C CYS A 47 -7.21 16.34 -9.37
N VAL A 48 -6.47 15.40 -9.96
CA VAL A 48 -5.74 14.36 -9.22
C VAL A 48 -4.73 14.95 -8.23
N ASP A 49 -4.05 16.02 -8.56
CA ASP A 49 -3.13 16.74 -7.69
C ASP A 49 -3.83 17.33 -6.46
N THR A 50 -5.02 17.91 -6.66
CA THR A 50 -5.84 18.45 -5.57
C THR A 50 -6.37 17.35 -4.65
N ILE A 51 -6.82 16.22 -5.22
CA ILE A 51 -7.35 15.09 -4.46
C ILE A 51 -6.22 14.46 -3.63
N LEU A 52 -5.07 14.19 -4.26
CA LEU A 52 -3.89 13.68 -3.58
C LEU A 52 -3.41 14.61 -2.47
N SER A 53 -3.37 15.92 -2.73
CA SER A 53 -2.98 16.92 -1.71
C SER A 53 -3.93 16.88 -0.50
N ARG A 54 -5.24 16.78 -0.71
CA ARG A 54 -6.24 16.67 0.37
C ARG A 54 -6.09 15.36 1.15
N PHE A 55 -5.84 14.27 0.44
CA PHE A 55 -5.58 12.98 1.10
C PHE A 55 -4.32 13.05 1.96
N PHE A 56 -3.21 13.54 1.43
CA PHE A 56 -1.97 13.63 2.18
C PHE A 56 -2.05 14.60 3.35
N ASP A 57 -2.77 15.72 3.20
CA ASP A 57 -3.03 16.64 4.30
C ASP A 57 -3.82 15.93 5.43
N TRP A 58 -4.87 15.18 5.09
CA TRP A 58 -5.61 14.39 6.06
C TRP A 58 -4.75 13.27 6.68
N PHE A 59 -3.98 12.54 5.86
CA PHE A 59 -3.18 11.40 6.31
C PHE A 59 -2.03 11.85 7.21
N SER A 60 -1.39 12.96 6.89
CA SER A 60 -0.30 13.53 7.70
C SER A 60 -0.73 13.89 9.13
N ARG A 61 -2.00 14.29 9.30
CA ARG A 61 -2.56 14.67 10.61
C ARG A 61 -2.97 13.50 11.50
N GLN A 62 -2.92 12.26 11.01
CA GLN A 62 -3.21 11.11 11.84
C GLN A 62 -2.12 10.92 12.89
N SER A 63 -2.53 10.44 14.09
CA SER A 63 -1.65 10.42 15.29
C SER A 63 -0.59 9.31 15.31
N ALA A 64 -0.52 8.44 14.30
CA ALA A 64 0.45 7.35 14.24
C ALA A 64 1.90 7.85 14.13
N LYS A 65 2.84 7.10 14.70
CA LYS A 65 4.28 7.36 14.65
C LYS A 65 4.82 7.28 13.20
N VAL A 66 4.35 6.27 12.47
CA VAL A 66 4.74 6.01 11.08
C VAL A 66 3.51 5.96 10.19
N LYS A 67 3.60 6.58 9.02
CA LYS A 67 2.58 6.56 7.98
C LYS A 67 3.24 6.16 6.67
N ILE A 68 2.81 5.04 6.10
CA ILE A 68 3.35 4.47 4.86
C ILE A 68 2.29 4.59 3.77
N PHE A 69 2.70 5.01 2.59
CA PHE A 69 1.85 5.10 1.42
C PHE A 69 2.50 4.38 0.24
N VAL A 70 1.73 3.52 -0.42
CA VAL A 70 2.07 2.86 -1.69
C VAL A 70 1.01 3.26 -2.70
N PRO A 71 1.35 3.87 -3.85
CA PRO A 71 0.36 4.34 -4.81
C PRO A 71 -0.42 3.20 -5.47
N GLY A 72 -1.72 3.43 -5.72
CA GLY A 72 -2.59 2.56 -6.50
C GLY A 72 -2.77 3.04 -7.95
N ASN A 73 -3.64 2.36 -8.68
CA ASN A 73 -3.89 2.67 -10.09
C ASN A 73 -4.76 3.93 -10.32
N HIS A 74 -5.52 4.37 -9.32
CA HIS A 74 -6.25 5.63 -9.39
C HIS A 74 -5.39 6.82 -8.94
N ASP A 75 -4.25 6.60 -8.32
CA ASP A 75 -3.28 7.63 -7.97
C ASP A 75 -2.41 8.01 -9.18
N VAL A 76 -3.06 8.21 -10.33
CA VAL A 76 -2.45 8.30 -11.68
C VAL A 76 -1.38 9.38 -11.82
N LEU A 77 -1.30 10.35 -10.91
CA LEU A 77 -0.28 11.39 -10.93
C LEU A 77 1.13 10.80 -10.77
N PHE A 78 1.26 9.68 -10.02
CA PHE A 78 2.53 8.97 -9.87
C PHE A 78 3.04 8.39 -11.18
N ASP A 79 2.15 8.13 -12.14
CA ASP A 79 2.50 7.65 -13.48
C ASP A 79 2.67 8.81 -14.48
N LEU A 80 1.76 9.79 -14.45
CA LEU A 80 1.74 10.89 -15.41
C LEU A 80 2.78 11.97 -15.13
N ASN A 81 3.03 12.27 -13.84
CA ASN A 81 4.00 13.27 -13.41
C ASN A 81 4.60 12.90 -12.04
N PRO A 82 5.50 11.89 -11.99
CA PRO A 82 6.07 11.40 -10.73
C PRO A 82 6.76 12.51 -9.92
N LYS A 83 7.42 13.45 -10.58
CA LYS A 83 8.10 14.56 -9.91
C LYS A 83 7.12 15.47 -9.15
N LEU A 84 5.95 15.71 -9.70
CA LEU A 84 4.90 16.46 -9.03
C LEU A 84 4.27 15.64 -7.90
N ALA A 85 3.94 14.39 -8.17
CA ALA A 85 3.35 13.47 -7.18
C ALA A 85 4.21 13.38 -5.92
N ILE A 86 5.52 13.13 -6.07
CA ILE A 86 6.47 13.05 -4.96
C ILE A 86 6.52 14.36 -4.15
N LYS A 87 6.44 15.52 -4.81
CA LYS A 87 6.43 16.81 -4.13
C LYS A 87 5.18 17.04 -3.28
N LEU A 88 4.07 16.40 -3.60
CA LEU A 88 2.83 16.49 -2.83
C LEU A 88 2.87 15.66 -1.54
N VAL A 89 3.76 14.67 -1.46
CA VAL A 89 3.86 13.81 -0.28
C VAL A 89 4.59 14.56 0.85
N PRO A 90 3.93 14.81 1.99
CA PRO A 90 4.59 15.42 3.15
C PRO A 90 5.73 14.55 3.69
N SER A 91 6.78 15.18 4.22
CA SER A 91 7.92 14.46 4.83
C SER A 91 7.56 13.58 6.02
N SER A 92 6.37 13.73 6.59
CA SER A 92 5.84 12.88 7.66
C SER A 92 5.21 11.58 7.14
N ILE A 93 5.17 11.36 5.82
CA ILE A 93 4.65 10.16 5.17
C ILE A 93 5.80 9.49 4.42
N VAL A 94 5.99 8.21 4.65
CA VAL A 94 6.95 7.36 3.94
C VAL A 94 6.28 6.88 2.65
N LEU A 95 6.73 7.40 1.52
CA LEU A 95 6.32 6.91 0.20
C LEU A 95 7.18 5.70 -0.17
N LEU A 96 6.56 4.60 -0.53
CA LEU A 96 7.25 3.40 -1.02
C LEU A 96 6.82 3.08 -2.46
N GLU A 97 7.76 3.20 -3.38
CA GLU A 97 7.68 2.73 -4.77
C GLU A 97 8.96 1.97 -5.07
N ASP A 98 8.86 0.65 -5.20
CA ASP A 98 9.99 -0.28 -5.36
C ASP A 98 11.13 0.00 -4.37
N SER A 99 10.76 0.30 -3.14
CA SER A 99 11.69 0.75 -2.10
C SER A 99 11.31 0.21 -0.73
N GLY A 100 12.31 0.16 0.15
CA GLY A 100 12.17 -0.35 1.51
C GLY A 100 12.24 0.74 2.57
N PHE A 101 11.70 0.42 3.74
CA PHE A 101 11.75 1.25 4.95
C PHE A 101 11.84 0.33 6.17
N GLU A 102 12.52 0.76 7.21
CA GLU A 102 12.61 0.04 8.47
C GLU A 102 12.24 0.95 9.65
N PHE A 103 11.46 0.41 10.57
CA PHE A 103 11.09 1.09 11.81
C PHE A 103 11.03 0.07 12.96
N ASP A 104 11.77 0.32 14.04
CA ASP A 104 11.84 -0.52 15.25
C ASP A 104 12.03 -2.02 14.93
N GLY A 105 12.92 -2.33 13.97
CA GLY A 105 13.22 -3.68 13.55
C GLY A 105 12.11 -4.37 12.74
N ILE A 106 11.12 -3.61 12.27
CA ILE A 106 10.10 -4.06 11.31
C ILE A 106 10.49 -3.55 9.92
N SER A 107 10.63 -4.48 8.97
CA SER A 107 10.96 -4.14 7.59
C SER A 107 9.72 -4.08 6.72
N PHE A 108 9.61 -3.02 5.92
CA PHE A 108 8.55 -2.77 4.96
C PHE A 108 9.13 -2.62 3.56
N PHE A 109 8.43 -3.12 2.57
CA PHE A 109 8.76 -2.89 1.16
C PHE A 109 7.49 -2.61 0.37
N GLY A 110 7.44 -1.48 -0.32
CA GLY A 110 6.38 -1.14 -1.25
C GLY A 110 6.80 -1.48 -2.67
N ALA A 111 6.07 -2.40 -3.31
CA ALA A 111 6.31 -2.73 -4.70
C ALA A 111 5.19 -2.17 -5.59
N VAL A 112 5.60 -1.54 -6.70
CA VAL A 112 4.65 -1.03 -7.69
C VAL A 112 4.02 -2.22 -8.41
N CYS A 113 2.87 -2.68 -7.96
CA CYS A 113 2.04 -3.66 -8.63
C CYS A 113 0.63 -3.09 -8.78
N ARG A 114 0.35 -2.56 -9.97
CA ARG A 114 -0.95 -2.04 -10.38
C ARG A 114 -1.48 -2.92 -11.51
N PRO A 115 -2.79 -3.08 -11.70
CA PRO A 115 -3.37 -4.08 -12.59
C PRO A 115 -2.83 -4.12 -14.03
N TRP A 116 -2.35 -3.01 -14.57
CA TRP A 116 -1.80 -2.89 -15.93
C TRP A 116 -0.35 -2.41 -15.98
N MET A 117 0.27 -2.15 -14.84
CA MET A 117 1.67 -1.78 -14.75
C MET A 117 2.43 -2.90 -14.06
N PHE A 118 3.08 -3.72 -14.86
CA PHE A 118 4.01 -4.72 -14.35
C PHE A 118 5.24 -3.98 -13.82
N THR A 119 5.58 -4.24 -12.59
CA THR A 119 6.78 -3.66 -12.03
C THR A 119 7.99 -4.18 -12.77
N ASN A 120 8.92 -3.27 -13.08
CA ASN A 120 10.31 -3.64 -13.32
C ASN A 120 11.03 -3.90 -11.99
N ALA A 121 10.31 -4.22 -10.92
CA ALA A 121 10.88 -4.62 -9.63
C ALA A 121 11.59 -5.97 -9.74
N GLU A 122 12.34 -6.16 -10.82
CA GLU A 122 13.24 -7.29 -10.97
C GLU A 122 14.19 -7.29 -9.77
N ASN A 123 13.93 -8.21 -8.85
CA ASN A 123 14.81 -8.61 -7.78
C ASN A 123 15.11 -7.60 -6.66
N LYS A 124 14.19 -6.68 -6.35
CA LYS A 124 14.44 -5.68 -5.28
C LYS A 124 13.79 -6.01 -3.95
N VAL A 125 12.77 -6.87 -3.91
CA VAL A 125 12.11 -7.23 -2.65
C VAL A 125 13.08 -8.05 -1.80
N PRO A 126 13.47 -7.57 -0.60
CA PRO A 126 14.38 -8.30 0.26
C PRO A 126 13.79 -9.64 0.72
N LYS A 127 14.60 -10.68 0.80
CA LYS A 127 14.18 -11.96 1.37
C LYS A 127 13.81 -11.79 2.84
N GLY A 128 12.66 -12.36 3.23
CA GLY A 128 12.19 -12.36 4.60
C GLY A 128 11.75 -10.98 5.09
N VAL A 129 11.40 -10.04 4.19
CA VAL A 129 10.80 -8.77 4.58
C VAL A 129 9.54 -9.01 5.43
N ASP A 130 9.36 -8.21 6.49
CA ASP A 130 8.20 -8.42 7.35
C ASP A 130 6.90 -8.07 6.61
N PHE A 131 6.83 -6.92 5.95
CA PHE A 131 5.65 -6.46 5.20
C PHE A 131 6.00 -6.14 3.75
N LEU A 132 5.41 -6.88 2.82
CA LEU A 132 5.32 -6.51 1.42
C LEU A 132 3.97 -5.81 1.19
N ILE A 133 4.01 -4.62 0.62
CA ILE A 133 2.83 -3.80 0.37
C ILE A 133 2.73 -3.55 -1.13
N THR A 134 1.60 -3.91 -1.73
CA THR A 134 1.30 -3.68 -3.14
C THR A 134 -0.12 -3.15 -3.26
N HIS A 135 -0.46 -2.48 -4.38
CA HIS A 135 -1.86 -2.16 -4.59
C HIS A 135 -2.62 -3.36 -5.16
N GLY A 136 -2.10 -4.03 -6.19
CA GLY A 136 -2.71 -5.24 -6.73
C GLY A 136 -2.41 -6.49 -5.91
N PRO A 137 -3.32 -7.50 -5.89
CA PRO A 137 -3.14 -8.76 -5.17
C PRO A 137 -2.22 -9.74 -5.91
N ALA A 138 -1.72 -10.74 -5.18
CA ALA A 138 -1.06 -11.91 -5.74
C ALA A 138 -2.08 -12.93 -6.27
N PRO A 139 -1.73 -13.75 -7.28
CA PRO A 139 -2.66 -14.72 -7.84
C PRO A 139 -2.99 -15.83 -6.83
N GLY A 140 -4.27 -16.21 -6.78
CA GLY A 140 -4.77 -17.27 -5.89
C GLY A 140 -4.97 -16.86 -4.43
N HIS A 141 -4.74 -15.57 -4.11
CA HIS A 141 -4.81 -15.04 -2.76
C HIS A 141 -5.67 -13.78 -2.71
N LEU A 142 -6.96 -13.93 -2.35
CA LEU A 142 -7.93 -12.82 -2.26
C LEU A 142 -7.93 -11.93 -3.53
N ASP A 143 -7.89 -12.54 -4.71
CA ASP A 143 -7.60 -11.83 -5.96
C ASP A 143 -8.74 -11.82 -6.99
N ASN A 144 -9.86 -12.55 -6.75
CA ASN A 144 -10.94 -12.73 -7.73
C ASN A 144 -10.42 -13.07 -9.15
N ASN A 145 -9.34 -13.87 -9.26
CA ASN A 145 -8.65 -14.21 -10.50
C ASN A 145 -8.05 -13.00 -11.26
N LYS A 146 -7.75 -11.91 -10.56
CA LYS A 146 -7.13 -10.70 -11.12
C LYS A 146 -5.69 -10.50 -10.63
N GLY A 147 -5.14 -11.47 -9.91
CA GLY A 147 -3.81 -11.41 -9.31
C GLY A 147 -2.69 -11.30 -10.34
N CYS A 148 -1.65 -10.57 -9.98
CA CYS A 148 -0.46 -10.39 -10.80
C CYS A 148 0.47 -11.61 -10.68
N LYS A 149 0.66 -12.38 -11.77
CA LYS A 149 1.54 -13.57 -11.78
C LYS A 149 2.96 -13.26 -11.35
N ARG A 150 3.53 -12.15 -11.82
CA ARG A 150 4.88 -11.74 -11.45
C ARG A 150 4.99 -11.44 -9.96
N LEU A 151 3.96 -10.87 -9.34
CA LEU A 151 3.92 -10.68 -7.90
C LEU A 151 3.91 -12.02 -7.14
N GLY A 152 3.19 -13.03 -7.66
CA GLY A 152 3.24 -14.38 -7.11
C GLY A 152 4.67 -14.94 -7.07
N GLU A 153 5.41 -14.84 -8.18
CA GLU A 153 6.81 -15.25 -8.25
C GLU A 153 7.68 -14.49 -7.23
N ILE A 154 7.50 -13.17 -7.12
CA ILE A 154 8.22 -12.33 -6.16
C ILE A 154 7.95 -12.77 -4.71
N ILE A 155 6.70 -13.10 -4.38
CA ILE A 155 6.32 -13.58 -3.04
C ILE A 155 6.96 -14.92 -2.73
N GLU A 156 6.96 -15.86 -3.69
CA GLU A 156 7.62 -17.15 -3.56
C GLU A 156 9.14 -17.01 -3.33
N GLU A 157 9.77 -16.05 -4.00
CA GLU A 157 11.22 -15.80 -3.88
C GLU A 157 11.57 -15.05 -2.59
N SER A 158 10.79 -14.01 -2.24
CA SER A 158 11.09 -13.12 -1.11
C SER A 158 10.55 -13.62 0.22
N LYS A 159 9.49 -14.42 0.21
CA LYS A 159 8.82 -14.99 1.39
C LYS A 159 8.53 -13.94 2.48
N PRO A 160 7.74 -12.88 2.17
CA PRO A 160 7.36 -11.90 3.15
C PRO A 160 6.50 -12.55 4.25
N LYS A 161 6.56 -12.01 5.49
CA LYS A 161 5.69 -12.52 6.57
C LYS A 161 4.24 -12.07 6.37
N PHE A 162 4.05 -10.87 5.84
CA PHE A 162 2.73 -10.31 5.53
C PHE A 162 2.77 -9.72 4.12
N HIS A 163 1.74 -10.01 3.35
CA HIS A 163 1.45 -9.31 2.11
C HIS A 163 0.15 -8.53 2.27
N LEU A 164 0.21 -7.21 2.06
CA LEU A 164 -0.94 -6.31 2.13
C LEU A 164 -1.25 -5.81 0.73
N SER A 165 -2.51 -5.96 0.31
CA SER A 165 -2.99 -5.47 -0.99
C SER A 165 -4.35 -4.78 -0.87
N GLY A 166 -4.68 -3.98 -1.87
CA GLY A 166 -5.97 -3.34 -2.08
C GLY A 166 -6.64 -3.83 -3.37
N HIS A 167 -7.24 -2.89 -4.14
CA HIS A 167 -7.77 -3.05 -5.49
C HIS A 167 -9.06 -3.88 -5.60
N ILE A 168 -9.21 -4.98 -4.88
CA ILE A 168 -10.39 -5.84 -4.97
C ILE A 168 -11.36 -5.47 -3.83
N HIS A 169 -12.20 -4.48 -4.09
CA HIS A 169 -13.09 -3.87 -3.09
C HIS A 169 -13.99 -4.89 -2.37
N GLU A 170 -14.49 -5.91 -3.11
CA GLU A 170 -15.37 -6.94 -2.57
C GLU A 170 -14.69 -7.81 -1.51
N LEU A 171 -13.36 -7.83 -1.48
CA LEU A 171 -12.56 -8.60 -0.53
C LEU A 171 -11.97 -7.73 0.59
N GLY A 172 -12.34 -6.46 0.66
CA GLY A 172 -11.86 -5.52 1.66
C GLY A 172 -12.07 -6.03 3.10
N GLY A 173 -11.01 -5.95 3.90
CA GLY A 173 -11.02 -6.37 5.31
C GLY A 173 -10.87 -7.88 5.53
N GLN A 174 -10.74 -8.69 4.48
CA GLN A 174 -10.47 -10.11 4.59
C GLN A 174 -8.97 -10.39 4.78
N SER A 175 -8.67 -11.54 5.36
CA SER A 175 -7.31 -12.05 5.51
C SER A 175 -7.31 -13.56 5.41
N GLU A 176 -6.24 -14.12 4.91
CA GLU A 176 -5.99 -15.55 4.86
C GLU A 176 -4.58 -15.84 5.42
N ALA A 177 -4.40 -17.02 5.98
CA ALA A 177 -3.09 -17.51 6.38
C ALA A 177 -2.65 -18.55 5.34
N THR A 178 -1.44 -18.36 4.79
CA THR A 178 -0.82 -19.37 3.91
C THR A 178 0.22 -20.14 4.70
N GLU A 179 0.18 -21.49 4.62
CA GLU A 179 1.25 -22.30 5.16
C GLU A 179 2.49 -22.13 4.27
N THR A 180 3.46 -21.40 4.77
CA THR A 180 4.77 -21.36 4.13
C THR A 180 5.46 -22.67 4.45
N THR A 181 5.55 -23.57 3.49
CA THR A 181 6.36 -24.81 3.63
C THR A 181 7.80 -24.39 3.84
N THR A 182 8.31 -24.62 5.04
CA THR A 182 9.73 -24.42 5.42
C THR A 182 10.63 -25.44 4.74
#